data_001e6843d4eb24d072cc0c35ec3e856f
#
_entry.id   001e6843d4eb24d072cc0c35ec3e856f
#
_cell.length_a   1.000
_cell.length_b   1.000
_cell.length_c   1.000
_cell.angle_alpha   90.00
_cell.angle_beta   90.00
_cell.angle_gamma   90.00
#
_symmetry.space_group_name_H-M   'P 1'
#
loop_
_entity.id
_entity.type
_entity.pdbx_description
1 polymer ?
#
loop_
_entity_poly.entity_id
_entity_poly.type
_entity_poly.pdbx_seq_one_letter_code
_entity_poly.pdbx_strand_id
1 'polypeptide(L)'
;MFKAKQFKVRKPEEVLEDLAWARKQYRRVERIFLCDGDALCLANHKLLTILEYIEKNFPECERVTTYGRASDVLRKSREELEELRRHGLEMVYMGAESGSQKVLDMVNKGETREQLIESVNRLENAGIKASVTFISGLAGPELWEEHAIETGTMISEMNASYVSLLTLMLEPPAPLL
;
A
#
# COMPACT_ATOMS: atom_id res chain seq x y z
N MET A 1 3.13 -5.34 16.82
CA MET A 1 4.28 -6.01 16.22
C MET A 1 5.51 -5.11 16.08
N PHE A 2 5.39 -3.83 15.75
CA PHE A 2 6.54 -2.94 15.49
C PHE A 2 6.87 -1.93 16.61
N LYS A 3 6.29 -2.04 17.81
CA LYS A 3 6.55 -1.10 18.93
C LYS A 3 8.02 -0.95 19.32
N ALA A 4 8.87 -1.91 18.98
CA ALA A 4 10.31 -1.91 19.29
C ALA A 4 11.19 -1.46 18.10
N LYS A 5 10.63 -1.25 16.91
CA LYS A 5 11.41 -0.81 15.74
C LYS A 5 11.15 0.67 15.48
N GLN A 6 12.19 1.48 15.52
CA GLN A 6 12.13 2.86 15.07
C GLN A 6 11.94 2.88 13.55
N PHE A 7 10.94 3.64 13.08
CA PHE A 7 10.76 3.85 11.64
C PHE A 7 12.00 4.51 11.06
N LYS A 8 12.58 3.88 10.04
CA LYS A 8 13.77 4.37 9.35
C LYS A 8 13.58 4.18 7.84
N VAL A 9 13.72 5.25 7.10
CA VAL A 9 13.75 5.21 5.65
C VAL A 9 15.15 4.77 5.20
N ARG A 10 15.25 3.70 4.42
CA ARG A 10 16.51 3.26 3.81
C ARG A 10 16.93 4.23 2.70
N LYS A 11 18.22 4.41 2.53
CA LYS A 11 18.74 5.18 1.40
C LYS A 11 18.55 4.39 0.11
N PRO A 12 18.26 5.04 -1.04
CA PRO A 12 18.16 4.34 -2.32
C PRO A 12 19.36 3.44 -2.61
N GLU A 13 20.59 3.90 -2.31
CA GLU A 13 21.82 3.17 -2.53
C GLU A 13 21.82 1.80 -1.84
N GLU A 14 21.32 1.72 -0.60
CA GLU A 14 21.21 0.47 0.16
C GLU A 14 20.19 -0.50 -0.51
N VAL A 15 19.14 0.03 -1.12
CA VAL A 15 18.15 -0.77 -1.85
C VAL A 15 18.74 -1.26 -3.18
N LEU A 16 19.53 -0.43 -3.85
CA LEU A 16 20.23 -0.81 -5.09
C LEU A 16 21.26 -1.93 -4.83
N GLU A 17 21.94 -1.93 -3.68
CA GLU A 17 22.86 -3.02 -3.28
C GLU A 17 22.09 -4.35 -3.14
N ASP A 18 20.90 -4.34 -2.50
CA ASP A 18 20.04 -5.53 -2.38
C ASP A 18 19.58 -6.03 -3.75
N LEU A 19 19.18 -5.12 -4.64
CA LEU A 19 18.78 -5.46 -6.00
C LEU A 19 19.96 -6.04 -6.80
N ALA A 20 21.15 -5.46 -6.67
CA ALA A 20 22.37 -5.97 -7.31
C ALA A 20 22.73 -7.36 -6.81
N TRP A 21 22.57 -7.60 -5.50
CA TRP A 21 22.75 -8.91 -4.91
C TRP A 21 21.71 -9.91 -5.44
N ALA A 22 20.43 -9.54 -5.44
CA ALA A 22 19.35 -10.36 -5.96
C ALA A 22 19.56 -10.75 -7.44
N ARG A 23 20.04 -9.82 -8.28
CA ARG A 23 20.37 -10.10 -9.69
C ARG A 23 21.46 -11.16 -9.84
N LYS A 24 22.42 -11.20 -8.94
CA LYS A 24 23.47 -12.24 -8.94
C LYS A 24 22.95 -13.62 -8.52
N GLN A 25 21.94 -13.66 -7.62
CA GLN A 25 21.37 -14.91 -7.11
C GLN A 25 20.33 -15.51 -8.04
N TYR A 26 19.51 -14.66 -8.68
CA TYR A 26 18.35 -15.08 -9.46
C TYR A 26 18.54 -14.75 -10.94
N ARG A 27 18.51 -15.78 -11.78
CA ARG A 27 18.66 -15.65 -13.24
C ARG A 27 17.48 -14.94 -13.89
N ARG A 28 16.26 -15.13 -13.37
CA ARG A 28 15.02 -14.55 -13.87
C ARG A 28 14.14 -14.09 -12.73
N VAL A 29 13.71 -12.84 -12.79
CA VAL A 29 12.86 -12.18 -11.77
C VAL A 29 11.74 -11.45 -12.49
N GLU A 30 10.54 -12.04 -12.52
CA GLU A 30 9.38 -11.49 -13.22
C GLU A 30 8.58 -10.51 -12.36
N ARG A 31 8.74 -10.55 -11.05
CA ARG A 31 7.96 -9.73 -10.11
C ARG A 31 8.83 -9.29 -8.96
N ILE A 32 8.77 -7.99 -8.65
CA ILE A 32 9.49 -7.41 -7.52
C ILE A 32 8.49 -6.74 -6.58
N PHE A 33 8.60 -7.06 -5.30
CA PHE A 33 7.84 -6.41 -4.25
C PHE A 33 8.77 -5.56 -3.40
N LEU A 34 8.55 -4.24 -3.38
CA LEU A 34 9.26 -3.32 -2.50
C LEU A 34 8.58 -3.35 -1.13
N CYS A 35 9.17 -4.08 -0.19
CA CYS A 35 8.59 -4.34 1.12
C CYS A 35 9.29 -3.59 2.26
N ASP A 36 8.90 -3.96 3.51
CA ASP A 36 9.27 -3.35 4.79
C ASP A 36 8.64 -1.96 5.03
N GLY A 37 7.32 -1.92 4.92
CA GLY A 37 6.53 -0.75 5.30
C GLY A 37 5.91 -0.08 4.09
N ASP A 38 6.23 1.17 3.88
CA ASP A 38 5.60 2.01 2.87
C ASP A 38 6.67 2.67 1.99
N ALA A 39 6.90 2.13 0.79
CA ALA A 39 7.85 2.73 -0.13
C ALA A 39 7.36 4.04 -0.76
N LEU A 40 6.04 4.29 -0.76
CA LEU A 40 5.47 5.55 -1.26
C LEU A 40 5.77 6.75 -0.35
N CYS A 41 6.22 6.51 0.89
CA CYS A 41 6.70 7.58 1.76
C CYS A 41 7.97 8.28 1.22
N LEU A 42 8.69 7.63 0.30
CA LEU A 42 9.85 8.23 -0.37
C LEU A 42 9.46 9.41 -1.26
N ALA A 43 10.34 10.42 -1.31
CA ALA A 43 10.24 11.44 -2.34
C ALA A 43 10.33 10.80 -3.74
N ASN A 44 9.59 11.35 -4.71
CA ASN A 44 9.40 10.72 -6.02
C ASN A 44 10.73 10.37 -6.72
N HIS A 45 11.68 11.32 -6.75
CA HIS A 45 12.99 11.11 -7.37
C HIS A 45 13.76 9.91 -6.79
N LYS A 46 13.61 9.62 -5.47
CA LYS A 46 14.27 8.48 -4.83
C LYS A 46 13.62 7.15 -5.23
N LEU A 47 12.30 7.13 -5.31
CA LEU A 47 11.59 5.94 -5.77
C LEU A 47 11.85 5.67 -7.24
N LEU A 48 11.91 6.72 -8.07
CA LEU A 48 12.29 6.61 -9.48
C LEU A 48 13.68 6.02 -9.66
N THR A 49 14.68 6.47 -8.88
CA THR A 49 16.03 5.87 -8.92
C THR A 49 16.00 4.34 -8.73
N ILE A 50 15.13 3.85 -7.84
CA ILE A 50 14.98 2.41 -7.61
C ILE A 50 14.28 1.73 -8.80
N LEU A 51 13.20 2.32 -9.31
CA LEU A 51 12.43 1.78 -10.43
C LEU A 51 13.25 1.74 -11.73
N GLU A 52 13.98 2.81 -12.03
CA GLU A 52 14.90 2.89 -13.19
C GLU A 52 16.02 1.83 -13.10
N TYR A 53 16.53 1.59 -11.89
CA TYR A 53 17.49 0.51 -11.68
C TYR A 53 16.89 -0.85 -11.96
N ILE A 54 15.65 -1.10 -11.52
CA ILE A 54 14.91 -2.34 -11.80
C ILE A 54 14.70 -2.49 -13.31
N GLU A 55 14.19 -1.48 -13.97
CA GLU A 55 13.95 -1.47 -15.42
C GLU A 55 15.21 -1.85 -16.20
N LYS A 56 16.34 -1.27 -15.82
CA LYS A 56 17.64 -1.51 -16.50
C LYS A 56 18.23 -2.89 -16.21
N ASN A 57 18.12 -3.40 -14.98
CA ASN A 57 18.83 -4.60 -14.54
C ASN A 57 17.95 -5.86 -14.50
N PHE A 58 16.64 -5.71 -14.58
CA PHE A 58 15.65 -6.79 -14.61
C PHE A 58 14.69 -6.61 -15.79
N PRO A 59 15.19 -6.66 -17.04
CA PRO A 59 14.34 -6.41 -18.22
C PRO A 59 13.18 -7.39 -18.37
N GLU A 60 13.27 -8.55 -17.70
CA GLU A 60 12.20 -9.53 -17.61
C GLU A 60 11.15 -9.23 -16.52
N CYS A 61 11.34 -8.17 -15.72
CA CYS A 61 10.41 -7.83 -14.66
C CYS A 61 9.12 -7.25 -15.25
N GLU A 62 8.04 -7.98 -15.09
CA GLU A 62 6.72 -7.61 -15.61
C GLU A 62 6.02 -6.56 -14.74
N ARG A 63 6.32 -6.54 -13.44
CA ARG A 63 5.70 -5.60 -12.51
C ARG A 63 6.49 -5.40 -11.23
N VAL A 64 6.47 -4.16 -10.75
CA VAL A 64 6.88 -3.79 -9.40
C VAL A 64 5.63 -3.45 -8.59
N THR A 65 5.57 -3.95 -7.36
CA THR A 65 4.47 -3.70 -6.44
C THR A 65 5.00 -3.24 -5.09
N THR A 66 4.17 -2.56 -4.30
CA THR A 66 4.56 -2.08 -2.97
C THR A 66 3.35 -1.92 -2.04
N TYR A 67 3.60 -1.76 -0.76
CA TYR A 67 2.62 -1.21 0.17
C TYR A 67 2.60 0.33 0.05
N GLY A 68 1.44 0.94 0.35
CA GLY A 68 1.29 2.38 0.42
C GLY A 68 0.15 2.78 1.35
N ARG A 69 0.32 3.91 2.03
CA ARG A 69 -0.73 4.56 2.82
C ARG A 69 -1.45 5.60 1.99
N ALA A 70 -2.72 5.88 2.32
CA ALA A 70 -3.48 6.93 1.65
C ALA A 70 -2.78 8.29 1.75
N SER A 71 -2.27 8.64 2.94
CA SER A 71 -1.54 9.87 3.17
C SER A 71 -0.31 10.05 2.27
N ASP A 72 0.37 8.95 1.90
CA ASP A 72 1.56 8.98 1.06
C ASP A 72 1.20 9.11 -0.43
N VAL A 73 0.11 8.48 -0.85
CA VAL A 73 -0.45 8.67 -2.19
C VAL A 73 -0.93 10.11 -2.38
N LEU A 74 -1.66 10.66 -1.40
CA LEU A 74 -2.24 12.00 -1.48
C LEU A 74 -1.19 13.13 -1.51
N ARG A 75 0.03 12.86 -1.01
CA ARG A 75 1.16 13.81 -1.12
C ARG A 75 1.81 13.87 -2.50
N LYS A 76 1.54 12.89 -3.36
CA LYS A 76 2.08 12.87 -4.72
C LYS A 76 1.13 13.57 -5.68
N SER A 77 1.69 14.29 -6.64
CA SER A 77 0.91 14.85 -7.73
C SER A 77 0.46 13.72 -8.69
N ARG A 78 -0.48 14.03 -9.56
CA ARG A 78 -0.91 13.11 -10.61
C ARG A 78 0.25 12.73 -11.53
N GLU A 79 1.02 13.73 -11.93
CA GLU A 79 2.18 13.58 -12.82
C GLU A 79 3.25 12.68 -12.18
N GLU A 80 3.48 12.83 -10.87
CA GLU A 80 4.39 11.98 -10.11
C GLU A 80 3.92 10.53 -10.07
N LEU A 81 2.63 10.26 -9.88
CA LEU A 81 2.08 8.90 -9.91
C LEU A 81 2.16 8.30 -11.32
N GLU A 82 1.79 9.06 -12.36
CA GLU A 82 1.90 8.63 -13.76
C GLU A 82 3.36 8.33 -14.15
N GLU A 83 4.32 9.07 -13.61
CA GLU A 83 5.75 8.84 -13.81
C GLU A 83 6.19 7.52 -13.16
N LEU A 84 5.80 7.27 -11.90
CA LEU A 84 6.05 5.99 -11.24
C LEU A 84 5.46 4.81 -12.02
N ARG A 85 4.25 5.00 -12.57
CA ARG A 85 3.60 3.98 -13.42
C ARG A 85 4.40 3.68 -14.68
N ARG A 86 4.90 4.70 -15.36
CA ARG A 86 5.74 4.54 -16.57
C ARG A 86 7.01 3.76 -16.29
N HIS A 87 7.59 3.89 -15.09
CA HIS A 87 8.79 3.15 -14.65
C HIS A 87 8.47 1.82 -13.95
N GLY A 88 7.27 1.26 -14.18
CA GLY A 88 6.96 -0.13 -13.81
C GLY A 88 6.28 -0.32 -12.45
N LEU A 89 5.93 0.74 -11.69
CA LEU A 89 5.08 0.58 -10.53
C LEU A 89 3.66 0.22 -10.98
N GLU A 90 3.31 -1.05 -10.84
CA GLU A 90 2.06 -1.60 -11.39
C GLU A 90 0.94 -1.60 -10.36
N MET A 91 1.24 -1.84 -9.09
CA MET A 91 0.22 -2.03 -8.07
C MET A 91 0.68 -1.57 -6.69
N VAL A 92 -0.25 -0.97 -5.95
CA VAL A 92 -0.11 -0.60 -4.55
C VAL A 92 -1.10 -1.38 -3.70
N TYR A 93 -0.60 -2.02 -2.65
CA TYR A 93 -1.43 -2.66 -1.63
C TYR A 93 -1.71 -1.66 -0.51
N MET A 94 -2.97 -1.47 -0.20
CA MET A 94 -3.43 -0.49 0.80
C MET A 94 -4.40 -1.14 1.79
N GLY A 95 -4.12 -1.03 3.08
CA GLY A 95 -5.10 -1.36 4.11
C GLY A 95 -6.08 -0.20 4.27
N ALA A 96 -7.35 -0.43 3.98
CA ALA A 96 -8.44 0.49 4.33
C ALA A 96 -9.06 0.14 5.68
N GLU A 97 -9.04 -1.13 6.04
CA GLU A 97 -9.50 -1.76 7.26
C GLU A 97 -11.02 -1.70 7.45
N SER A 98 -11.66 -0.54 7.28
CA SER A 98 -13.10 -0.32 7.45
C SER A 98 -13.58 0.81 6.56
N GLY A 99 -14.86 0.76 6.18
CA GLY A 99 -15.58 1.89 5.58
C GLY A 99 -16.24 2.82 6.61
N SER A 100 -16.37 2.38 7.88
CA SER A 100 -16.93 3.21 8.94
C SER A 100 -15.84 4.10 9.56
N GLN A 101 -16.07 5.42 9.55
CA GLN A 101 -15.17 6.37 10.20
C GLN A 101 -15.03 6.10 11.70
N LYS A 102 -16.10 5.70 12.39
CA LYS A 102 -16.03 5.36 13.82
C LYS A 102 -15.09 4.19 14.08
N VAL A 103 -15.12 3.17 13.22
CA VAL A 103 -14.22 2.01 13.35
C VAL A 103 -12.78 2.42 13.03
N LEU A 104 -12.56 3.26 12.01
CA LEU A 104 -11.24 3.81 11.70
C LEU A 104 -10.65 4.59 12.87
N ASP A 105 -11.47 5.42 13.52
CA ASP A 105 -11.07 6.20 14.70
C ASP A 105 -10.77 5.29 15.89
N MET A 106 -11.63 4.28 16.14
CA MET A 106 -11.46 3.30 17.22
C MET A 106 -10.12 2.56 17.11
N VAL A 107 -9.69 2.21 15.90
CA VAL A 107 -8.41 1.49 15.68
C VAL A 107 -7.22 2.43 15.45
N ASN A 108 -7.42 3.74 15.59
CA ASN A 108 -6.40 4.76 15.34
C ASN A 108 -5.76 4.63 13.93
N LYS A 109 -6.58 4.43 12.89
CA LYS A 109 -6.10 4.32 11.51
C LYS A 109 -5.30 5.55 11.08
N GLY A 110 -5.73 6.74 11.53
CA GLY A 110 -5.07 8.01 11.24
C GLY A 110 -5.32 8.52 9.80
N GLU A 111 -6.29 7.94 9.11
CA GLU A 111 -6.73 8.33 7.76
C GLU A 111 -8.27 8.31 7.75
N THR A 112 -8.89 9.24 7.02
CA THR A 112 -10.34 9.26 6.91
C THR A 112 -10.84 8.39 5.75
N ARG A 113 -12.13 8.04 5.80
CA ARG A 113 -12.81 7.31 4.74
C ARG A 113 -12.63 8.01 3.38
N GLU A 114 -12.83 9.33 3.34
CA GLU A 114 -12.70 10.14 2.12
C GLU A 114 -11.26 10.12 1.58
N GLN A 115 -10.27 10.21 2.46
CA GLN A 115 -8.86 10.12 2.08
C GLN A 115 -8.51 8.76 1.47
N LEU A 116 -9.05 7.68 2.03
CA LEU A 116 -8.87 6.33 1.49
C LEU A 116 -9.48 6.21 0.09
N ILE A 117 -10.72 6.67 -0.11
CA ILE A 117 -11.40 6.66 -1.42
C ILE A 117 -10.60 7.50 -2.44
N GLU A 118 -10.24 8.73 -2.06
CA GLU A 118 -9.51 9.64 -2.95
C GLU A 118 -8.16 9.05 -3.36
N SER A 119 -7.42 8.46 -2.42
CA SER A 119 -6.11 7.88 -2.70
C SER A 119 -6.20 6.71 -3.69
N VAL A 120 -7.18 5.82 -3.52
CA VAL A 120 -7.43 4.71 -4.45
C VAL A 120 -7.75 5.24 -5.84
N ASN A 121 -8.66 6.21 -5.94
CA ASN A 121 -9.04 6.78 -7.22
C ASN A 121 -7.87 7.52 -7.90
N ARG A 122 -6.97 8.16 -7.14
CA ARG A 122 -5.74 8.77 -7.71
C ARG A 122 -4.79 7.72 -8.29
N LEU A 123 -4.58 6.60 -7.59
CA LEU A 123 -3.76 5.51 -8.11
C LEU A 123 -4.31 4.94 -9.41
N GLU A 124 -5.61 4.59 -9.43
CA GLU A 124 -6.27 4.01 -10.60
C GLU A 124 -6.28 4.98 -11.79
N ASN A 125 -6.54 6.27 -11.54
CA ASN A 125 -6.48 7.31 -12.57
C ASN A 125 -5.08 7.53 -13.14
N ALA A 126 -4.03 7.23 -12.38
CA ALA A 126 -2.64 7.24 -12.84
C ALA A 126 -2.21 5.92 -13.52
N GLY A 127 -3.12 4.93 -13.61
CA GLY A 127 -2.87 3.61 -14.18
C GLY A 127 -2.14 2.65 -13.23
N ILE A 128 -2.02 2.99 -11.95
CA ILE A 128 -1.48 2.13 -10.90
C ILE A 128 -2.64 1.41 -10.23
N LYS A 129 -2.67 0.08 -10.30
CA LYS A 129 -3.73 -0.73 -9.69
C LYS A 129 -3.69 -0.60 -8.17
N ALA A 130 -4.86 -0.43 -7.56
CA ALA A 130 -5.00 -0.49 -6.11
C ALA A 130 -5.55 -1.85 -5.67
N SER A 131 -4.87 -2.47 -4.71
CA SER A 131 -5.35 -3.68 -4.02
C SER A 131 -5.69 -3.29 -2.58
N VAL A 132 -6.98 -3.16 -2.31
CA VAL A 132 -7.49 -2.62 -1.04
C VAL A 132 -7.94 -3.74 -0.13
N THR A 133 -7.50 -3.69 1.13
CA THR A 133 -7.82 -4.71 2.13
C THR A 133 -8.69 -4.13 3.24
N PHE A 134 -9.74 -4.86 3.59
CA PHE A 134 -10.62 -4.60 4.72
C PHE A 134 -10.54 -5.76 5.73
N ILE A 135 -10.87 -5.50 7.00
CA ILE A 135 -10.76 -6.50 8.06
C ILE A 135 -12.14 -6.80 8.65
N SER A 136 -12.69 -7.95 8.30
CA SER A 136 -13.93 -8.47 8.92
C SER A 136 -13.73 -8.76 10.40
N GLY A 137 -14.70 -8.38 11.23
CA GLY A 137 -14.65 -8.54 12.68
C GLY A 137 -13.95 -7.40 13.43
N LEU A 138 -13.36 -6.42 12.73
CA LEU A 138 -12.64 -5.30 13.34
C LEU A 138 -13.53 -4.43 14.24
N ALA A 139 -14.79 -4.31 13.89
CA ALA A 139 -15.76 -3.45 14.58
C ALA A 139 -16.32 -4.04 15.90
N GLY A 140 -16.03 -5.30 16.19
CA GLY A 140 -16.62 -5.98 17.34
C GLY A 140 -18.14 -6.14 17.23
N PRO A 141 -18.80 -6.60 18.32
CA PRO A 141 -20.24 -6.91 18.29
C PRO A 141 -21.15 -5.67 18.26
N GLU A 142 -20.64 -4.49 18.60
CA GLU A 142 -21.47 -3.28 18.71
C GLU A 142 -21.59 -2.50 17.39
N LEU A 143 -20.56 -2.57 16.54
CA LEU A 143 -20.48 -1.78 15.31
C LEU A 143 -20.41 -2.64 14.03
N TRP A 144 -20.63 -3.96 14.13
CA TRP A 144 -20.45 -4.85 12.99
C TRP A 144 -21.39 -4.55 11.81
N GLU A 145 -22.61 -4.14 12.08
CA GLU A 145 -23.60 -3.83 11.04
C GLU A 145 -23.23 -2.52 10.32
N GLU A 146 -22.92 -1.46 11.08
CA GLU A 146 -22.43 -0.20 10.52
C GLU A 146 -21.15 -0.45 9.70
N HIS A 147 -20.20 -1.21 10.25
CA HIS A 147 -18.97 -1.58 9.57
C HIS A 147 -19.23 -2.30 8.25
N ALA A 148 -20.15 -3.27 8.23
CA ALA A 148 -20.46 -4.02 7.01
C ALA A 148 -21.10 -3.14 5.95
N ILE A 149 -22.10 -2.33 6.31
CA ILE A 149 -22.82 -1.44 5.38
C ILE A 149 -21.90 -0.36 4.82
N GLU A 150 -21.19 0.36 5.71
CA GLU A 150 -20.30 1.45 5.30
C GLU A 150 -19.10 0.92 4.48
N THR A 151 -18.59 -0.27 4.79
CA THR A 151 -17.53 -0.89 3.99
C THR A 151 -18.04 -1.25 2.59
N GLY A 152 -19.23 -1.84 2.48
CA GLY A 152 -19.85 -2.14 1.19
C GLY A 152 -20.09 -0.88 0.35
N THR A 153 -20.57 0.19 0.99
CA THR A 153 -20.76 1.50 0.35
C THR A 153 -19.44 2.07 -0.15
N MET A 154 -18.42 2.08 0.73
CA MET A 154 -17.08 2.57 0.38
C MET A 154 -16.45 1.82 -0.79
N ILE A 155 -16.58 0.48 -0.82
CA ILE A 155 -16.11 -0.34 -1.94
C ILE A 155 -16.78 0.07 -3.25
N SER A 156 -18.06 0.43 -3.21
CA SER A 156 -18.81 0.88 -4.40
C SER A 156 -18.41 2.28 -4.88
N GLU A 157 -17.87 3.10 -4.00
CA GLU A 157 -17.43 4.46 -4.31
C GLU A 157 -15.99 4.54 -4.82
N MET A 158 -15.16 3.55 -4.46
CA MET A 158 -13.77 3.49 -4.92
C MET A 158 -13.64 2.59 -6.15
N ASN A 159 -12.78 3.00 -7.07
CA ASN A 159 -12.54 2.31 -8.35
C ASN A 159 -11.40 1.28 -8.23
N ALA A 160 -11.32 0.58 -7.10
CA ALA A 160 -10.21 -0.34 -6.83
C ALA A 160 -10.19 -1.53 -7.79
N SER A 161 -9.02 -1.82 -8.38
CA SER A 161 -8.82 -3.01 -9.22
C SER A 161 -9.00 -4.33 -8.45
N TYR A 162 -8.64 -4.32 -7.16
CA TYR A 162 -8.77 -5.50 -6.28
C TYR A 162 -9.25 -5.09 -4.89
N VAL A 163 -10.16 -5.89 -4.36
CA VAL A 163 -10.65 -5.78 -2.97
C VAL A 163 -10.48 -7.12 -2.28
N SER A 164 -9.96 -7.10 -1.06
CA SER A 164 -9.76 -8.27 -0.21
C SER A 164 -10.40 -8.06 1.15
N LEU A 165 -11.01 -9.11 1.68
CA LEU A 165 -11.54 -9.17 3.04
C LEU A 165 -10.70 -10.17 3.84
N LEU A 166 -10.04 -9.71 4.89
CA LEU A 166 -9.32 -10.55 5.83
C LEU A 166 -10.13 -10.68 7.12
N THR A 167 -10.02 -11.83 7.79
CA THR A 167 -10.61 -12.02 9.10
C THR A 167 -9.64 -11.52 10.18
N LEU A 168 -10.18 -10.75 11.15
CA LEU A 168 -9.39 -10.30 12.30
C LEU A 168 -8.88 -11.50 13.08
N MET A 169 -7.58 -11.55 13.30
CA MET A 169 -6.94 -12.47 14.24
C MET A 169 -6.38 -11.68 15.42
N LEU A 170 -6.84 -12.00 16.62
CA LEU A 170 -6.36 -11.38 17.85
C LEU A 170 -5.16 -12.17 18.37
N GLU A 171 -4.00 -11.57 18.40
CA GLU A 171 -2.80 -12.13 19.01
C GLU A 171 -2.36 -11.28 20.21
N PRO A 172 -2.06 -11.88 21.38
CA PRO A 172 -1.47 -11.14 22.48
C PRO A 172 -0.07 -10.59 22.08
N PRO A 173 0.30 -9.34 22.44
CA PRO A 173 -0.40 -8.36 23.25
C PRO A 173 -1.13 -7.27 22.43
N ALA A 174 -2.02 -7.63 21.51
CA ALA A 174 -2.75 -6.62 20.72
C ALA A 174 -3.70 -5.83 21.64
N PRO A 175 -3.68 -4.48 21.62
CA PRO A 175 -4.47 -3.65 22.52
C PRO A 175 -5.96 -3.51 22.12
N LEU A 176 -6.46 -4.35 21.24
CA LEU A 176 -7.86 -4.39 20.80
C LEU A 176 -8.74 -5.28 21.72
N LEU A 177 -8.21 -5.70 22.86
CA LEU A 177 -8.92 -6.44 23.89
C LEU A 177 -9.27 -5.55 25.05
#